data_b81f2863e9853026f17ed08485c8a757
#
_entry.id   b81f2863e9853026f17ed08485c8a757
#
_cell.length_a   1.000
_cell.length_b   1.000
_cell.length_c   1.000
_cell.angle_alpha   90.00
_cell.angle_beta   90.00
_cell.angle_gamma   90.00
#
_symmetry.space_group_name_H-M   'P 1'
#
loop_
_entity.id
_entity.type
_entity.pdbx_description
1 polymer ?
#
loop_
_entity_poly.entity_id
_entity_poly.type
_entity_poly.pdbx_seq_one_letter_code
_entity_poly.pdbx_strand_id
1 'polypeptide(L)'
;LGGLHQSRNVTTVVTEVLVDADDASFQSPSKPIGGFMEEAEAREHEHADGWTVIEDSGRGWRRVVPSPRPREILEMEVIRQLVESGTVTIAAGGGGIPVVRDERNHYAGVEAVIDKDLAASLLARRLDADVFLISTAVPKVSLYYGTPEQQDLEEISVADARRYIAEGHFGRGSMLPKIEAMIEFVEATGREGVITDPAHLAAAAAGGAGTRIVA
;
A
#
# COMPACT_ATOMS: atom_id res chain seq x y z
N LEU A 1 -15.02 -17.36 4.09
CA LEU A 1 -15.84 -16.87 5.22
C LEU A 1 -17.01 -17.81 5.57
N GLY A 2 -17.49 -18.63 4.62
CA GLY A 2 -18.53 -19.65 4.87
C GLY A 2 -18.13 -20.78 5.86
N GLY A 3 -16.84 -20.93 6.18
CA GLY A 3 -16.35 -21.90 7.16
C GLY A 3 -16.35 -21.41 8.62
N LEU A 4 -16.69 -20.15 8.86
CA LEU A 4 -16.64 -19.53 10.21
C LEU A 4 -18.02 -19.29 10.82
N HIS A 5 -19.07 -19.97 10.37
CA HIS A 5 -20.47 -19.87 10.86
C HIS A 5 -21.06 -18.44 10.89
N GLN A 6 -20.45 -17.46 10.20
CA GLN A 6 -21.03 -16.12 10.02
C GLN A 6 -21.40 -15.95 8.55
N SER A 7 -22.68 -16.01 8.23
CA SER A 7 -23.22 -15.73 6.89
C SER A 7 -23.24 -14.21 6.66
N ARG A 8 -22.07 -13.63 6.39
CA ARG A 8 -22.01 -12.23 5.91
C ARG A 8 -21.94 -12.24 4.38
N ASN A 9 -22.63 -11.30 3.76
CA ASN A 9 -22.45 -11.05 2.34
C ASN A 9 -21.03 -10.54 2.10
N VAL A 10 -20.41 -11.00 1.01
CA VAL A 10 -19.11 -10.55 0.54
C VAL A 10 -19.26 -10.03 -0.87
N THR A 11 -18.73 -8.86 -1.17
CA THR A 11 -18.73 -8.30 -2.51
C THR A 11 -17.38 -7.72 -2.87
N THR A 12 -17.12 -7.60 -4.17
CA THR A 12 -15.94 -6.91 -4.70
C THR A 12 -16.39 -5.68 -5.47
N VAL A 13 -15.78 -4.54 -5.19
CA VAL A 13 -15.99 -3.30 -5.92
C VAL A 13 -14.76 -3.05 -6.77
N VAL A 14 -14.95 -2.98 -8.10
CA VAL A 14 -13.91 -2.45 -9.00
C VAL A 14 -13.71 -0.99 -8.64
N THR A 15 -12.47 -0.61 -8.36
CA THR A 15 -12.18 0.67 -7.72
C THR A 15 -11.28 1.52 -8.59
N GLU A 16 -11.75 2.70 -8.96
CA GLU A 16 -10.97 3.74 -9.63
C GLU A 16 -10.43 4.72 -8.61
N VAL A 17 -9.14 5.05 -8.73
CA VAL A 17 -8.47 5.94 -7.79
C VAL A 17 -7.87 7.11 -8.55
N LEU A 18 -8.38 8.29 -8.23
CA LEU A 18 -7.89 9.54 -8.79
C LEU A 18 -6.47 9.83 -8.31
N VAL A 19 -5.61 10.16 -9.25
CA VAL A 19 -4.24 10.61 -9.02
C VAL A 19 -4.01 11.97 -9.67
N ASP A 20 -2.95 12.65 -9.24
CA ASP A 20 -2.53 13.90 -9.83
C ASP A 20 -1.80 13.64 -11.16
N ALA A 21 -2.24 14.27 -12.25
CA ALA A 21 -1.58 14.14 -13.55
C ALA A 21 -0.14 14.68 -13.54
N ASP A 22 0.15 15.63 -12.64
CA ASP A 22 1.47 16.25 -12.48
C ASP A 22 2.30 15.59 -11.37
N ASP A 23 1.90 14.42 -10.87
CA ASP A 23 2.68 13.70 -9.86
C ASP A 23 4.10 13.41 -10.37
N ALA A 24 5.11 13.71 -9.54
CA ALA A 24 6.52 13.58 -9.91
C ALA A 24 6.91 12.14 -10.33
N SER A 25 6.17 11.12 -9.90
CA SER A 25 6.41 9.73 -10.28
C SER A 25 6.26 9.49 -11.79
N PHE A 26 5.47 10.29 -12.51
CA PHE A 26 5.36 10.20 -13.97
C PHE A 26 6.65 10.59 -14.67
N GLN A 27 7.47 11.46 -14.07
CA GLN A 27 8.77 11.85 -14.60
C GLN A 27 9.90 10.90 -14.15
N SER A 28 9.68 10.14 -13.07
CA SER A 28 10.67 9.25 -12.48
C SER A 28 10.03 7.93 -12.05
N PRO A 29 9.68 7.04 -13.01
CA PRO A 29 9.10 5.75 -12.71
C PRO A 29 9.99 4.93 -11.78
N SER A 30 9.42 4.34 -10.73
CA SER A 30 10.18 3.59 -9.73
C SER A 30 9.49 2.35 -9.19
N LYS A 31 8.20 2.12 -9.53
CA LYS A 31 7.43 0.96 -9.03
C LYS A 31 7.72 -0.27 -9.88
N PRO A 32 8.43 -1.30 -9.35
CA PRO A 32 8.70 -2.51 -10.10
C PRO A 32 7.41 -3.30 -10.34
N ILE A 33 7.23 -3.75 -11.58
CA ILE A 33 6.11 -4.61 -12.00
C ILE A 33 6.62 -5.81 -12.81
N GLY A 34 5.76 -6.81 -13.01
CA GLY A 34 6.09 -7.99 -13.79
C GLY A 34 7.11 -8.91 -13.12
N GLY A 35 7.60 -9.88 -13.87
CA GLY A 35 8.64 -10.81 -13.47
C GLY A 35 10.06 -10.23 -13.54
N PHE A 36 11.02 -10.99 -13.06
CA PHE A 36 12.43 -10.70 -13.29
C PHE A 36 12.83 -11.18 -14.69
N MET A 37 13.74 -10.45 -15.32
CA MET A 37 14.31 -10.77 -16.64
C MET A 37 15.82 -10.57 -16.62
N GLU A 38 16.50 -11.14 -17.60
CA GLU A 38 17.92 -10.91 -17.82
C GLU A 38 18.16 -9.51 -18.40
N GLU A 39 19.35 -8.96 -18.20
CA GLU A 39 19.68 -7.61 -18.67
C GLU A 39 19.46 -7.42 -20.17
N ALA A 40 19.86 -8.41 -20.98
CA ALA A 40 19.70 -8.34 -22.43
C ALA A 40 18.22 -8.20 -22.85
N GLU A 41 17.35 -8.97 -22.25
CA GLU A 41 15.88 -8.90 -22.44
C GLU A 41 15.32 -7.55 -21.99
N ALA A 42 15.74 -7.08 -20.82
CA ALA A 42 15.32 -5.78 -20.30
C ALA A 42 15.71 -4.64 -21.25
N ARG A 43 16.93 -4.65 -21.80
CA ARG A 43 17.41 -3.65 -22.75
C ARG A 43 16.69 -3.73 -24.10
N GLU A 44 16.31 -4.92 -24.55
CA GLU A 44 15.48 -5.09 -25.74
C GLU A 44 14.11 -4.41 -25.55
N HIS A 45 13.42 -4.64 -24.42
CA HIS A 45 12.15 -3.98 -24.10
C HIS A 45 12.28 -2.46 -23.92
N GLU A 46 13.39 -1.99 -23.35
CA GLU A 46 13.68 -0.56 -23.24
C GLU A 46 13.73 0.10 -24.63
N HIS A 47 14.37 -0.55 -25.61
CA HIS A 47 14.50 -0.03 -26.97
C HIS A 47 13.26 -0.24 -27.83
N ALA A 48 12.62 -1.41 -27.76
CA ALA A 48 11.51 -1.79 -28.64
C ALA A 48 10.16 -1.24 -28.14
N ASP A 49 9.94 -1.27 -26.81
CA ASP A 49 8.65 -0.97 -26.20
C ASP A 49 8.65 0.33 -25.41
N GLY A 50 9.80 0.98 -25.27
CA GLY A 50 9.96 2.21 -24.50
C GLY A 50 9.79 2.03 -22.99
N TRP A 51 10.07 0.82 -22.48
CA TRP A 51 9.98 0.57 -21.04
C TRP A 51 11.08 1.30 -20.28
N THR A 52 10.77 1.71 -19.07
CA THR A 52 11.81 2.04 -18.08
C THR A 52 12.09 0.77 -17.29
N VAL A 53 13.37 0.39 -17.21
CA VAL A 53 13.82 -0.83 -16.53
C VAL A 53 14.88 -0.51 -15.50
N ILE A 54 14.89 -1.27 -14.41
CA ILE A 54 15.91 -1.18 -13.36
C ILE A 54 16.41 -2.57 -12.96
N GLU A 55 17.62 -2.62 -12.45
CA GLU A 55 18.12 -3.78 -11.72
C GLU A 55 17.48 -3.78 -10.31
N ASP A 56 16.87 -4.91 -9.91
CA ASP A 56 16.13 -5.03 -8.64
C ASP A 56 16.87 -5.95 -7.66
N SER A 57 17.78 -5.36 -6.91
CA SER A 57 18.38 -5.94 -5.70
C SER A 57 19.12 -7.26 -5.95
N GLY A 58 19.89 -7.39 -7.05
CA GLY A 58 20.67 -8.58 -7.39
C GLY A 58 19.84 -9.77 -7.87
N ARG A 59 18.54 -9.60 -8.09
CA ARG A 59 17.62 -10.66 -8.52
C ARG A 59 17.34 -10.67 -10.02
N GLY A 60 17.81 -9.64 -10.73
CA GLY A 60 17.57 -9.43 -12.16
C GLY A 60 16.91 -8.07 -12.43
N TRP A 61 16.52 -7.87 -13.68
CA TRP A 61 15.94 -6.62 -14.16
C TRP A 61 14.42 -6.68 -14.15
N ARG A 62 13.79 -5.54 -13.90
CA ARG A 62 12.32 -5.41 -13.93
C ARG A 62 11.91 -4.12 -14.60
N ARG A 63 10.73 -4.16 -15.25
CA ARG A 63 10.03 -2.94 -15.67
C ARG A 63 9.64 -2.13 -14.45
N VAL A 64 9.79 -0.81 -14.52
CA VAL A 64 9.23 0.13 -13.55
C VAL A 64 8.22 1.04 -14.22
N VAL A 65 7.21 1.41 -13.44
CA VAL A 65 6.14 2.34 -13.85
C VAL A 65 5.99 3.45 -12.82
N PRO A 66 5.31 4.56 -13.17
CA PRO A 66 4.93 5.58 -12.21
C PRO A 66 4.12 5.00 -11.06
N SER A 67 4.29 5.55 -9.85
CA SER A 67 3.50 5.19 -8.67
C SER A 67 3.00 6.46 -7.98
N PRO A 68 2.01 7.13 -8.59
CA PRO A 68 1.47 8.38 -8.07
C PRO A 68 0.71 8.16 -6.76
N ARG A 69 0.65 9.19 -5.93
CA ARG A 69 -0.08 9.15 -4.67
C ARG A 69 -1.60 9.17 -4.91
N PRO A 70 -2.37 8.29 -4.23
CA PRO A 70 -3.82 8.28 -4.34
C PRO A 70 -4.42 9.55 -3.71
N ARG A 71 -5.39 10.18 -4.41
CA ARG A 71 -6.07 11.40 -3.96
C ARG A 71 -7.51 11.15 -3.55
N GLU A 72 -8.23 10.37 -4.34
CA GLU A 72 -9.65 10.10 -4.14
C GLU A 72 -10.00 8.69 -4.64
N ILE A 73 -10.94 8.03 -3.99
CA ILE A 73 -11.53 6.76 -4.42
C ILE A 73 -12.91 7.11 -4.98
N LEU A 74 -13.15 6.86 -6.26
CA LEU A 74 -14.36 7.31 -6.92
C LEU A 74 -15.61 6.59 -6.40
N GLU A 75 -15.50 5.31 -6.05
CA GLU A 75 -16.59 4.49 -5.51
C GLU A 75 -16.74 4.61 -3.99
N MET A 76 -16.13 5.62 -3.36
CA MET A 76 -16.06 5.74 -1.90
C MET A 76 -17.43 5.67 -1.23
N GLU A 77 -18.43 6.34 -1.80
CA GLU A 77 -19.79 6.37 -1.25
C GLU A 77 -20.47 4.99 -1.31
N VAL A 78 -20.32 4.28 -2.44
CA VAL A 78 -20.85 2.91 -2.59
C VAL A 78 -20.17 1.96 -1.61
N ILE A 79 -18.85 2.06 -1.47
CA ILE A 79 -18.09 1.24 -0.52
C ILE A 79 -18.58 1.50 0.91
N ARG A 80 -18.80 2.75 1.29
CA ARG A 80 -19.32 3.12 2.62
C ARG A 80 -20.67 2.48 2.88
N GLN A 81 -21.63 2.61 1.96
CA GLN A 81 -22.97 2.02 2.09
C GLN A 81 -22.94 0.50 2.25
N LEU A 82 -22.06 -0.18 1.50
CA LEU A 82 -21.87 -1.62 1.63
C LEU A 82 -21.31 -2.02 3.00
N VAL A 83 -20.30 -1.30 3.49
CA VAL A 83 -19.71 -1.53 4.82
C VAL A 83 -20.74 -1.27 5.93
N GLU A 84 -21.47 -0.16 5.87
CA GLU A 84 -22.51 0.20 6.84
C GLU A 84 -23.68 -0.80 6.85
N SER A 85 -23.97 -1.44 5.72
CA SER A 85 -24.94 -2.55 5.65
C SER A 85 -24.45 -3.87 6.24
N GLY A 86 -23.19 -3.92 6.75
CA GLY A 86 -22.57 -5.12 7.30
C GLY A 86 -21.98 -6.06 6.25
N THR A 87 -21.86 -5.62 4.98
CA THR A 87 -21.24 -6.39 3.90
C THR A 87 -19.71 -6.34 4.02
N VAL A 88 -19.05 -7.48 3.92
CA VAL A 88 -17.59 -7.54 3.78
C VAL A 88 -17.24 -7.10 2.37
N THR A 89 -16.58 -5.95 2.25
CA THR A 89 -16.28 -5.31 0.97
C THR A 89 -14.81 -5.43 0.62
N ILE A 90 -14.51 -5.98 -0.54
CA ILE A 90 -13.18 -6.03 -1.13
C ILE A 90 -13.08 -4.85 -2.12
N ALA A 91 -12.22 -3.89 -1.82
CA ALA A 91 -12.04 -2.69 -2.64
C ALA A 91 -10.56 -2.36 -2.83
N ALA A 92 -10.26 -1.51 -3.80
CA ALA A 92 -8.93 -1.03 -4.18
C ALA A 92 -7.93 -2.13 -4.61
N GLY A 93 -8.20 -3.42 -4.41
CA GLY A 93 -7.36 -4.53 -4.89
C GLY A 93 -5.87 -4.31 -4.68
N GLY A 94 -5.09 -4.26 -5.76
CA GLY A 94 -3.64 -3.99 -5.75
C GLY A 94 -3.26 -2.51 -5.70
N GLY A 95 -4.20 -1.58 -5.43
CA GLY A 95 -4.00 -0.12 -5.41
C GLY A 95 -5.12 0.65 -6.12
N GLY A 96 -6.04 -0.06 -6.78
CA GLY A 96 -7.08 0.52 -7.62
C GLY A 96 -6.60 0.82 -9.05
N ILE A 97 -7.53 1.22 -9.90
CA ILE A 97 -7.27 1.63 -11.28
C ILE A 97 -6.92 3.13 -11.27
N PRO A 98 -5.68 3.53 -11.61
CA PRO A 98 -5.30 4.93 -11.59
C PRO A 98 -5.99 5.70 -12.72
N VAL A 99 -6.65 6.78 -12.35
CA VAL A 99 -7.30 7.69 -13.30
C VAL A 99 -6.87 9.13 -13.02
N VAL A 100 -6.83 9.95 -14.06
CA VAL A 100 -6.68 11.40 -13.96
C VAL A 100 -7.96 12.08 -14.41
N ARG A 101 -8.16 13.32 -14.00
CA ARG A 101 -9.30 14.13 -14.41
C ARG A 101 -8.83 15.14 -15.46
N ASP A 102 -9.49 15.16 -16.61
CA ASP A 102 -9.21 16.14 -17.65
C ASP A 102 -9.88 17.50 -17.37
N GLU A 103 -9.57 18.51 -18.18
CA GLU A 103 -10.13 19.87 -18.08
C GLU A 103 -11.66 19.91 -18.25
N ARG A 104 -12.26 18.89 -18.87
CA ARG A 104 -13.70 18.75 -19.06
C ARG A 104 -14.37 17.91 -17.96
N ASN A 105 -13.59 17.58 -16.91
CA ASN A 105 -14.03 16.78 -15.78
C ASN A 105 -14.35 15.31 -16.11
N HIS A 106 -13.76 14.76 -17.18
CA HIS A 106 -13.84 13.34 -17.51
C HIS A 106 -12.66 12.59 -16.89
N TYR A 107 -12.88 11.33 -16.52
CA TYR A 107 -11.81 10.45 -16.03
C TYR A 107 -11.19 9.67 -17.19
N ALA A 108 -9.87 9.58 -17.17
CA ALA A 108 -9.09 8.80 -18.13
C ALA A 108 -8.07 7.94 -17.36
N GLY A 109 -7.97 6.65 -17.75
CA GLY A 109 -6.95 5.76 -17.22
C GLY A 109 -5.54 6.21 -17.58
N VAL A 110 -4.58 5.99 -16.69
CA VAL A 110 -3.17 6.31 -16.92
C VAL A 110 -2.28 5.10 -16.68
N GLU A 111 -1.13 5.05 -17.35
CA GLU A 111 -0.14 3.98 -17.19
C GLU A 111 0.65 4.17 -15.89
N ALA A 112 0.13 3.65 -14.80
CA ALA A 112 0.70 3.76 -13.47
C ALA A 112 0.26 2.59 -12.58
N VAL A 113 0.93 2.39 -11.46
CA VAL A 113 0.49 1.45 -10.41
C VAL A 113 0.55 2.17 -9.07
N ILE A 114 -0.60 2.44 -8.49
CA ILE A 114 -0.72 3.05 -7.16
C ILE A 114 -0.21 2.05 -6.12
N ASP A 115 0.50 2.54 -5.11
CA ASP A 115 0.88 1.69 -3.99
C ASP A 115 -0.36 1.26 -3.19
N LYS A 116 -0.52 -0.07 -3.02
CA LYS A 116 -1.70 -0.65 -2.38
C LYS A 116 -1.85 -0.26 -0.91
N ASP A 117 -0.73 -0.04 -0.21
CA ASP A 117 -0.73 0.30 1.22
C ASP A 117 -1.21 1.76 1.39
N LEU A 118 -0.80 2.66 0.49
CA LEU A 118 -1.29 4.05 0.45
C LEU A 118 -2.77 4.13 0.04
N ALA A 119 -3.20 3.34 -0.95
CA ALA A 119 -4.61 3.27 -1.33
C ALA A 119 -5.49 2.72 -0.19
N ALA A 120 -5.01 1.70 0.52
CA ALA A 120 -5.70 1.13 1.67
C ALA A 120 -5.76 2.12 2.84
N SER A 121 -4.70 2.90 3.09
CA SER A 121 -4.70 3.98 4.08
C SER A 121 -5.73 5.06 3.73
N LEU A 122 -5.79 5.48 2.47
CA LEU A 122 -6.80 6.43 2.00
C LEU A 122 -8.22 5.90 2.24
N LEU A 123 -8.47 4.62 1.89
CA LEU A 123 -9.74 3.96 2.12
C LEU A 123 -10.11 3.91 3.61
N ALA A 124 -9.18 3.48 4.47
CA ALA A 124 -9.38 3.38 5.91
C ALA A 124 -9.70 4.75 6.54
N ARG A 125 -8.97 5.80 6.15
CA ARG A 125 -9.23 7.18 6.61
C ARG A 125 -10.61 7.69 6.18
N ARG A 126 -11.01 7.40 4.94
CA ARG A 126 -12.30 7.83 4.38
C ARG A 126 -13.49 7.07 4.97
N LEU A 127 -13.28 5.82 5.38
CA LEU A 127 -14.27 5.01 6.10
C LEU A 127 -14.34 5.33 7.61
N ASP A 128 -13.40 6.10 8.12
CA ASP A 128 -13.22 6.31 9.56
C ASP A 128 -13.05 4.97 10.31
N ALA A 129 -12.19 4.10 9.75
CA ALA A 129 -11.98 2.75 10.27
C ALA A 129 -11.41 2.77 11.69
N ASP A 130 -11.89 1.89 12.56
CA ASP A 130 -11.44 1.78 13.96
C ASP A 130 -9.99 1.33 14.07
N VAL A 131 -9.55 0.45 13.16
CA VAL A 131 -8.18 -0.09 13.08
C VAL A 131 -7.77 -0.20 11.62
N PHE A 132 -6.54 0.20 11.31
CA PHE A 132 -5.91 -0.05 10.02
C PHE A 132 -4.84 -1.13 10.19
N LEU A 133 -5.04 -2.29 9.57
CA LEU A 133 -4.13 -3.43 9.70
C LEU A 133 -3.52 -3.80 8.35
N ILE A 134 -2.18 -3.83 8.28
CA ILE A 134 -1.43 -4.31 7.11
C ILE A 134 -0.82 -5.68 7.40
N SER A 135 -1.17 -6.67 6.58
CA SER A 135 -0.53 -7.97 6.58
C SER A 135 0.69 -8.00 5.65
N THR A 136 1.83 -8.46 6.16
CA THR A 136 3.10 -8.53 5.42
C THR A 136 3.84 -9.84 5.73
N ALA A 137 5.06 -10.02 5.23
CA ALA A 137 5.82 -11.26 5.37
C ALA A 137 6.49 -11.46 6.76
N VAL A 138 6.45 -10.45 7.61
CA VAL A 138 7.11 -10.48 8.93
C VAL A 138 6.11 -10.18 10.06
N PRO A 139 6.27 -10.80 11.24
CA PRO A 139 5.34 -10.61 12.36
C PRO A 139 5.42 -9.21 12.97
N LYS A 140 6.57 -8.54 12.86
CA LYS A 140 6.81 -7.20 13.43
C LYS A 140 7.68 -6.36 12.50
N VAL A 141 7.59 -5.05 12.66
CA VAL A 141 8.55 -4.10 12.09
C VAL A 141 9.85 -4.18 12.90
N SER A 142 10.97 -4.14 12.20
CA SER A 142 12.30 -4.24 12.85
C SER A 142 13.20 -3.11 12.40
N LEU A 143 14.03 -2.62 13.32
CA LEU A 143 15.24 -1.87 13.00
C LEU A 143 16.36 -2.83 12.63
N TYR A 144 17.31 -2.41 11.81
CA TYR A 144 18.46 -3.20 11.36
C TYR A 144 18.08 -4.59 10.81
N TYR A 145 16.97 -4.65 10.08
CA TYR A 145 16.41 -5.90 9.56
C TYR A 145 17.43 -6.72 8.77
N GLY A 146 17.55 -8.01 9.14
CA GLY A 146 18.47 -8.97 8.50
C GLY A 146 19.92 -8.86 8.96
N THR A 147 20.21 -8.10 10.01
CA THR A 147 21.54 -7.99 10.63
C THR A 147 21.56 -8.63 12.03
N PRO A 148 22.74 -8.90 12.62
CA PRO A 148 22.84 -9.39 14.00
C PRO A 148 22.25 -8.43 15.04
N GLU A 149 22.12 -7.15 14.72
CA GLU A 149 21.59 -6.09 15.57
C GLU A 149 20.07 -5.89 15.39
N GLN A 150 19.40 -6.77 14.66
CA GLN A 150 17.95 -6.66 14.42
C GLN A 150 17.18 -6.52 15.73
N GLN A 151 16.31 -5.53 15.76
CA GLN A 151 15.46 -5.23 16.91
C GLN A 151 14.01 -5.12 16.45
N ASP A 152 13.16 -6.05 16.91
CA ASP A 152 11.73 -6.03 16.63
C ASP A 152 11.03 -5.00 17.53
N LEU A 153 10.10 -4.26 16.95
CA LEU A 153 9.39 -3.18 17.61
C LEU A 153 7.95 -3.60 17.94
N GLU A 154 7.54 -3.39 19.19
CA GLU A 154 6.16 -3.63 19.65
C GLU A 154 5.25 -2.45 19.31
N GLU A 155 5.78 -1.24 19.54
CA GLU A 155 5.07 0.01 19.34
C GLU A 155 6.01 1.08 18.82
N ILE A 156 5.52 1.94 17.95
CA ILE A 156 6.27 3.03 17.34
C ILE A 156 5.36 4.27 17.32
N SER A 157 5.83 5.40 17.90
CA SER A 157 5.15 6.67 17.70
C SER A 157 5.32 7.17 16.26
N VAL A 158 4.41 8.01 15.78
CA VAL A 158 4.57 8.70 14.48
C VAL A 158 5.89 9.46 14.42
N ALA A 159 6.31 10.09 15.53
CA ALA A 159 7.57 10.81 15.59
C ALA A 159 8.78 9.89 15.40
N ASP A 160 8.79 8.73 16.08
CA ASP A 160 9.85 7.74 15.92
C ASP A 160 9.83 7.11 14.53
N ALA A 161 8.64 6.80 13.98
CA ALA A 161 8.50 6.27 12.63
C ALA A 161 9.14 7.21 11.58
N ARG A 162 8.91 8.52 11.69
CA ARG A 162 9.53 9.54 10.82
C ARG A 162 11.04 9.60 11.00
N ARG A 163 11.52 9.51 12.24
CA ARG A 163 12.97 9.45 12.52
C ARG A 163 13.59 8.21 11.88
N TYR A 164 13.02 7.02 12.05
CA TYR A 164 13.53 5.77 11.48
C TYR A 164 13.48 5.77 9.95
N ILE A 165 12.49 6.44 9.32
CA ILE A 165 12.48 6.69 7.88
C ILE A 165 13.70 7.53 7.47
N ALA A 166 13.97 8.63 8.17
CA ALA A 166 15.09 9.52 7.88
C ALA A 166 16.46 8.84 8.07
N GLU A 167 16.56 7.94 9.04
CA GLU A 167 17.74 7.11 9.30
C GLU A 167 17.90 5.95 8.30
N GLY A 168 16.90 5.69 7.45
CA GLY A 168 16.96 4.70 6.37
C GLY A 168 16.72 3.26 6.81
N HIS A 169 16.06 3.03 7.94
CA HIS A 169 15.79 1.68 8.46
C HIS A 169 14.82 0.85 7.62
N PHE A 170 13.97 1.49 6.80
CA PHE A 170 12.91 0.79 6.07
C PHE A 170 13.19 0.70 4.58
N GLY A 171 13.12 -0.52 4.04
CA GLY A 171 13.33 -0.77 2.61
C GLY A 171 12.28 -0.06 1.74
N ARG A 172 12.73 0.72 0.74
CA ARG A 172 11.91 1.57 -0.13
C ARG A 172 10.82 0.82 -0.90
N GLY A 173 11.07 -0.42 -1.31
CA GLY A 173 10.13 -1.26 -2.06
C GLY A 173 9.29 -2.20 -1.19
N SER A 174 9.41 -2.15 0.15
CA SER A 174 8.79 -3.13 1.05
C SER A 174 8.17 -2.51 2.29
N MET A 175 8.94 -2.19 3.32
CA MET A 175 8.44 -1.70 4.61
C MET A 175 8.13 -0.19 4.59
N LEU A 176 8.92 0.62 3.89
CA LEU A 176 8.73 2.08 3.86
C LEU A 176 7.30 2.51 3.47
N PRO A 177 6.70 2.05 2.35
CA PRO A 177 5.34 2.46 2.00
C PRO A 177 4.29 2.04 3.04
N LYS A 178 4.51 0.94 3.76
CA LYS A 178 3.61 0.51 4.86
C LYS A 178 3.67 1.46 6.04
N ILE A 179 4.87 1.87 6.44
CA ILE A 179 5.07 2.85 7.53
C ILE A 179 4.49 4.21 7.14
N GLU A 180 4.69 4.67 5.89
CA GLU A 180 4.08 5.90 5.40
C GLU A 180 2.56 5.85 5.43
N ALA A 181 1.97 4.74 4.96
CA ALA A 181 0.53 4.51 4.99
C ALA A 181 -0.05 4.52 6.42
N MET A 182 0.69 3.94 7.39
CA MET A 182 0.33 3.96 8.80
C MET A 182 0.40 5.36 9.39
N ILE A 183 1.47 6.10 9.12
CA ILE A 183 1.62 7.50 9.57
C ILE A 183 0.43 8.33 9.08
N GLU A 184 0.08 8.24 7.80
CA GLU A 184 -1.05 8.97 7.23
C GLU A 184 -2.38 8.62 7.90
N PHE A 185 -2.59 7.35 8.23
CA PHE A 185 -3.80 6.90 8.92
C PHE A 185 -3.85 7.43 10.34
N VAL A 186 -2.79 7.25 11.12
CA VAL A 186 -2.70 7.67 12.53
C VAL A 186 -2.85 9.19 12.66
N GLU A 187 -2.15 9.97 11.84
CA GLU A 187 -2.23 11.44 11.87
C GLU A 187 -3.63 11.96 11.50
N ALA A 188 -4.30 11.30 10.55
CA ALA A 188 -5.61 11.74 10.10
C ALA A 188 -6.76 11.36 11.04
N THR A 189 -6.63 10.25 11.78
CA THR A 189 -7.72 9.67 12.57
C THR A 189 -7.50 9.71 14.08
N GLY A 190 -6.24 9.83 14.52
CA GLY A 190 -5.86 9.66 15.93
C GLY A 190 -5.96 8.21 16.43
N ARG A 191 -6.24 7.26 15.53
CA ARG A 191 -6.38 5.83 15.84
C ARG A 191 -5.10 5.09 15.52
N GLU A 192 -4.93 3.91 16.11
CA GLU A 192 -3.74 3.08 15.91
C GLU A 192 -3.79 2.29 14.60
N GLY A 193 -2.62 2.09 14.00
CA GLY A 193 -2.39 1.16 12.92
C GLY A 193 -1.58 -0.03 13.37
N VAL A 194 -1.72 -1.20 12.72
CA VAL A 194 -0.99 -2.43 13.08
C VAL A 194 -0.36 -3.06 11.85
N ILE A 195 0.91 -3.43 11.94
CA ILE A 195 1.62 -4.23 10.93
C ILE A 195 1.95 -5.60 11.51
N THR A 196 1.56 -6.67 10.81
CA THR A 196 1.83 -8.06 11.23
C THR A 196 1.85 -9.01 10.03
N ASP A 197 2.05 -10.30 10.28
CA ASP A 197 1.97 -11.35 9.27
C ASP A 197 0.59 -12.04 9.25
N PRO A 198 0.30 -12.88 8.25
CA PRO A 198 -0.99 -13.60 8.15
C PRO A 198 -1.30 -14.51 9.33
N ALA A 199 -0.28 -15.09 9.97
CA ALA A 199 -0.48 -16.02 11.09
C ALA A 199 -0.97 -15.32 12.36
N HIS A 200 -0.64 -14.04 12.52
CA HIS A 200 -0.93 -13.26 13.72
C HIS A 200 -2.10 -12.27 13.55
N LEU A 201 -2.79 -12.24 12.40
CA LEU A 201 -3.86 -11.26 12.11
C LEU A 201 -4.94 -11.19 13.18
N ALA A 202 -5.43 -12.35 13.65
CA ALA A 202 -6.49 -12.38 14.67
C ALA A 202 -5.99 -11.86 16.02
N ALA A 203 -4.77 -12.21 16.41
CA ALA A 203 -4.16 -11.71 17.64
C ALA A 203 -3.86 -10.21 17.55
N ALA A 204 -3.37 -9.73 16.39
CA ALA A 204 -3.10 -8.33 16.14
C ALA A 204 -4.38 -7.46 16.20
N ALA A 205 -5.47 -7.94 15.61
CA ALA A 205 -6.77 -7.25 15.70
C ALA A 205 -7.31 -7.18 17.14
N ALA A 206 -6.88 -8.11 18.02
CA ALA A 206 -7.20 -8.11 19.46
C ALA A 206 -6.15 -7.35 20.32
N GLY A 207 -5.15 -6.72 19.70
CA GLY A 207 -4.09 -5.97 20.41
C GLY A 207 -2.95 -6.82 20.96
N GLY A 208 -2.89 -8.13 20.61
CA GLY A 208 -1.94 -9.09 21.20
C GLY A 208 -0.72 -9.42 20.31
N ALA A 209 -0.58 -8.85 19.13
CA ALA A 209 0.54 -9.13 18.21
C ALA A 209 0.78 -8.00 17.23
N GLY A 210 1.90 -8.09 16.49
CA GLY A 210 2.30 -7.09 15.48
C GLY A 210 3.08 -5.93 16.08
N THR A 211 3.35 -4.93 15.22
CA THR A 211 3.87 -3.62 15.63
C THR A 211 2.74 -2.61 15.52
N ARG A 212 2.45 -1.91 16.62
CA ARG A 212 1.47 -0.82 16.66
C ARG A 212 2.12 0.51 16.32
N ILE A 213 1.45 1.30 15.49
CA ILE A 213 1.84 2.68 15.19
C ILE A 213 0.80 3.58 15.85
N VAL A 214 1.28 4.50 16.68
CA VAL A 214 0.46 5.37 17.53
C VAL A 214 0.83 6.84 17.34
N ALA A 215 -0.04 7.76 17.77
CA ALA A 215 0.18 9.21 17.68
C ALA A 215 1.42 9.71 18.44
#